data_900c730255c934204e8a2a54f4a2af49
#
_entry.id   900c730255c934204e8a2a54f4a2af49
#
_cell.length_a   1.000
_cell.length_b   1.000
_cell.length_c   1.000
_cell.angle_alpha   90.00
_cell.angle_beta   90.00
_cell.angle_gamma   90.00
#
_symmetry.space_group_name_H-M   'P 1'
#
loop_
_entity.id
_entity.type
_entity.pdbx_description
1 polymer ?
#
loop_
_entity_poly.entity_id
_entity_poly.type
_entity_poly.pdbx_seq_one_letter_code
_entity_poly.pdbx_strand_id
1 'polypeptide(L)'
;MKIKGNIINHNQSYNGEIVFNEIIENIKKLDGSCEDYIIPGFVDLHCHGGNGYEVMEGWGSITELSKYHLLHGTTSIAPTTWTETSDKTFSALKGYNEEIENYKNIIGIHLEGPFINPNKLGAQPPKTSKPDIKFLEDLMTIANIRIVTLAPEVEGIEEIIKFLHQKKINIQFGHSLAEYNECINFMDEYHIGFTHLYNAMSGNDHRNPGVLAAALNKGKYAEIIYDKHHVSTPSFQIAKKTIPFLIFRPTTSPFKILMF
;
A
#
# COMPACT_ATOMS: atom_id res chain seq x y z
N MET A 1 -4.08 -26.42 -16.79
CA MET A 1 -2.89 -25.91 -17.50
C MET A 1 -1.60 -26.41 -16.82
N LYS A 2 -0.46 -26.35 -17.54
CA LYS A 2 0.85 -26.72 -16.97
C LYS A 2 1.89 -25.71 -17.39
N ILE A 3 2.75 -25.31 -16.44
CA ILE A 3 3.94 -24.51 -16.72
C ILE A 3 5.17 -25.14 -16.08
N LYS A 4 6.35 -24.95 -16.70
CA LYS A 4 7.64 -25.43 -16.19
C LYS A 4 8.58 -24.26 -16.05
N GLY A 5 9.43 -24.28 -15.01
CA GLY A 5 10.41 -23.24 -14.79
C GLY A 5 11.17 -23.44 -13.49
N ASN A 6 12.13 -22.56 -13.23
CA ASN A 6 12.75 -22.44 -11.93
C ASN A 6 11.78 -21.71 -10.98
N ILE A 7 11.16 -22.46 -10.08
CA ILE A 7 10.17 -21.93 -9.13
C ILE A 7 10.93 -21.27 -7.98
N ILE A 8 10.73 -19.96 -7.83
CA ILE A 8 11.31 -19.18 -6.75
C ILE A 8 10.18 -18.72 -5.84
N ASN A 9 10.24 -19.07 -4.58
CA ASN A 9 9.37 -18.57 -3.54
C ASN A 9 10.20 -18.06 -2.34
N HIS A 10 9.52 -17.63 -1.28
CA HIS A 10 10.15 -17.05 -0.09
C HIS A 10 11.37 -17.84 0.44
N ASN A 11 11.33 -19.19 0.39
CA ASN A 11 12.32 -20.04 1.05
C ASN A 11 13.13 -20.95 0.11
N GLN A 12 12.73 -21.08 -1.13
CA GLN A 12 13.25 -22.12 -2.02
C GLN A 12 13.37 -21.64 -3.46
N SER A 13 14.37 -22.22 -4.15
CA SER A 13 14.48 -22.13 -5.60
C SER A 13 14.76 -23.54 -6.12
N TYR A 14 13.93 -24.02 -7.03
CA TYR A 14 14.07 -25.36 -7.64
C TYR A 14 13.35 -25.44 -8.98
N ASN A 15 13.82 -26.30 -9.86
CA ASN A 15 13.13 -26.57 -11.11
C ASN A 15 11.87 -27.40 -10.88
N GLY A 16 10.76 -27.00 -11.48
CA GLY A 16 9.47 -27.64 -11.24
C GLY A 16 8.45 -27.45 -12.35
N GLU A 17 7.41 -28.26 -12.27
CA GLU A 17 6.19 -28.15 -13.07
C GLU A 17 5.04 -27.82 -12.12
N ILE A 18 4.30 -26.76 -12.43
CA ILE A 18 3.05 -26.41 -11.75
C ILE A 18 1.89 -26.82 -12.64
N VAL A 19 0.97 -27.60 -12.09
CA VAL A 19 -0.31 -27.95 -12.69
C VAL A 19 -1.38 -27.10 -12.02
N PHE A 20 -2.16 -26.39 -12.80
CA PHE A 20 -3.16 -25.46 -12.28
C PHE A 20 -4.36 -25.32 -13.23
N ASN A 21 -5.45 -24.90 -12.67
CA ASN A 21 -6.63 -24.42 -13.35
C ASN A 21 -6.93 -23.02 -12.80
N GLU A 22 -7.97 -22.82 -11.99
CA GLU A 22 -8.19 -21.59 -11.23
C GLU A 22 -7.28 -21.51 -9.99
N ILE A 23 -6.87 -22.67 -9.47
CA ILE A 23 -5.96 -22.84 -8.35
C ILE A 23 -4.79 -23.75 -8.73
N ILE A 24 -3.72 -23.69 -7.97
CA ILE A 24 -2.60 -24.64 -8.09
C ILE A 24 -3.08 -25.99 -7.55
N GLU A 25 -3.10 -27.00 -8.43
CA GLU A 25 -3.52 -28.37 -8.12
C GLU A 25 -2.36 -29.24 -7.67
N ASN A 26 -1.18 -29.03 -8.30
CA ASN A 26 0.01 -29.82 -8.00
C ASN A 26 1.30 -29.07 -8.35
N ILE A 27 2.35 -29.33 -7.57
CA ILE A 27 3.71 -28.85 -7.86
C ILE A 27 4.65 -30.06 -7.80
N LYS A 28 5.34 -30.35 -8.91
CA LYS A 28 6.28 -31.43 -9.03
C LYS A 28 7.69 -30.87 -9.23
N LYS A 29 8.67 -31.33 -8.43
CA LYS A 29 10.09 -31.04 -8.69
C LYS A 29 10.55 -31.79 -9.93
N LEU A 30 11.40 -31.14 -10.71
CA LEU A 30 12.01 -31.68 -11.92
C LEU A 30 13.51 -31.74 -11.74
N ASP A 31 14.14 -32.81 -12.33
CA ASP A 31 15.58 -32.88 -12.51
C ASP A 31 15.98 -32.02 -13.73
N GLY A 32 17.21 -31.49 -13.71
CA GLY A 32 17.75 -30.66 -14.79
C GLY A 32 17.54 -29.17 -14.57
N SER A 33 17.84 -28.37 -15.59
CA SER A 33 17.72 -26.90 -15.58
C SER A 33 16.50 -26.43 -16.37
N CYS A 34 15.83 -25.37 -15.89
CA CYS A 34 14.83 -24.64 -16.64
C CYS A 34 15.37 -23.22 -16.90
N GLU A 35 15.09 -22.67 -18.09
CA GLU A 35 15.50 -21.32 -18.47
C GLU A 35 14.55 -20.25 -17.93
N ASP A 36 13.25 -20.59 -17.88
CA ASP A 36 12.21 -19.68 -17.39
C ASP A 36 12.15 -19.68 -15.85
N TYR A 37 11.72 -18.56 -15.28
CA TYR A 37 11.46 -18.40 -13.87
C TYR A 37 9.96 -18.33 -13.59
N ILE A 38 9.53 -19.00 -12.53
CA ILE A 38 8.16 -18.91 -12.01
C ILE A 38 8.24 -18.30 -10.63
N ILE A 39 7.65 -17.12 -10.47
CA ILE A 39 7.60 -16.38 -9.20
C ILE A 39 6.14 -16.08 -8.82
N PRO A 40 5.83 -15.89 -7.53
CA PRO A 40 4.55 -15.30 -7.13
C PRO A 40 4.35 -13.93 -7.80
N GLY A 41 3.12 -13.64 -8.19
CA GLY A 41 2.80 -12.30 -8.69
C GLY A 41 3.05 -11.22 -7.64
N PHE A 42 3.39 -10.02 -8.09
CA PHE A 42 3.62 -8.91 -7.18
C PHE A 42 2.31 -8.42 -6.54
N VAL A 43 2.42 -7.95 -5.30
CA VAL A 43 1.33 -7.33 -4.56
C VAL A 43 1.69 -5.86 -4.36
N ASP A 44 0.89 -4.97 -4.95
CA ASP A 44 1.05 -3.52 -4.79
C ASP A 44 -0.08 -2.96 -3.93
N LEU A 45 0.27 -2.53 -2.72
CA LEU A 45 -0.70 -2.02 -1.74
C LEU A 45 -0.89 -0.51 -1.82
N HIS A 46 -0.15 0.19 -2.72
CA HIS A 46 -0.16 1.63 -2.78
C HIS A 46 0.15 2.16 -4.19
N CYS A 47 -0.89 2.38 -4.98
CA CYS A 47 -0.78 2.77 -6.38
C CYS A 47 -1.80 3.86 -6.74
N HIS A 48 -1.33 5.06 -7.06
CA HIS A 48 -2.20 6.18 -7.49
C HIS A 48 -2.54 6.17 -8.97
N GLY A 49 -1.74 5.47 -9.78
CA GLY A 49 -1.97 5.46 -11.22
C GLY A 49 -0.94 4.65 -12.00
N GLY A 50 -1.08 4.64 -13.31
CA GLY A 50 -0.16 3.99 -14.23
C GLY A 50 -0.62 4.15 -15.68
N ASN A 51 0.35 4.18 -16.61
CA ASN A 51 0.08 4.29 -18.05
C ASN A 51 -0.82 5.48 -18.47
N GLY A 52 -0.76 6.59 -17.70
CA GLY A 52 -1.56 7.78 -17.98
C GLY A 52 -2.94 7.79 -17.33
N TYR A 53 -3.32 6.75 -16.59
CA TYR A 53 -4.56 6.66 -15.81
C TYR A 53 -4.28 6.96 -14.34
N GLU A 54 -5.21 7.64 -13.67
CA GLU A 54 -5.12 7.99 -12.26
C GLU A 54 -6.40 7.58 -11.51
N VAL A 55 -6.25 7.14 -10.25
CA VAL A 55 -7.36 6.65 -9.42
C VAL A 55 -8.46 7.71 -9.27
N MET A 56 -8.10 8.99 -9.09
CA MET A 56 -9.09 10.05 -8.88
C MET A 56 -9.85 10.47 -10.15
N GLU A 57 -9.51 9.93 -11.31
CA GLU A 57 -10.26 10.13 -12.55
C GLU A 57 -11.51 9.26 -12.63
N GLY A 58 -11.65 8.29 -11.73
CA GLY A 58 -12.84 7.46 -11.61
C GLY A 58 -12.62 5.98 -11.93
N TRP A 59 -13.69 5.19 -11.79
CA TRP A 59 -13.63 3.74 -11.87
C TRP A 59 -13.05 3.23 -13.20
N GLY A 60 -13.36 3.87 -14.33
CA GLY A 60 -12.78 3.52 -15.63
C GLY A 60 -11.26 3.60 -15.65
N SER A 61 -10.67 4.65 -15.06
CA SER A 61 -9.22 4.78 -14.94
C SER A 61 -8.63 3.77 -13.97
N ILE A 62 -9.32 3.46 -12.87
CA ILE A 62 -8.92 2.41 -11.92
C ILE A 62 -8.82 1.04 -12.61
N THR A 63 -9.78 0.70 -13.48
CA THR A 63 -9.75 -0.56 -14.19
C THR A 63 -8.64 -0.64 -15.22
N GLU A 64 -8.35 0.43 -15.94
CA GLU A 64 -7.28 0.47 -16.94
C GLU A 64 -5.88 0.43 -16.29
N LEU A 65 -5.65 1.17 -15.20
CA LEU A 65 -4.39 1.08 -14.45
C LEU A 65 -4.19 -0.34 -13.88
N SER A 66 -5.26 -0.97 -13.39
CA SER A 66 -5.22 -2.33 -12.86
C SER A 66 -4.82 -3.36 -13.92
N LYS A 67 -5.38 -3.28 -15.13
CA LYS A 67 -4.98 -4.10 -16.27
C LYS A 67 -3.51 -3.87 -16.66
N TYR A 68 -3.08 -2.61 -16.69
CA TYR A 68 -1.70 -2.28 -17.00
C TYR A 68 -0.72 -2.91 -16.01
N HIS A 69 -0.97 -2.78 -14.71
CA HIS A 69 -0.13 -3.38 -13.67
C HIS A 69 -0.15 -4.91 -13.72
N LEU A 70 -1.30 -5.51 -14.03
CA LEU A 70 -1.43 -6.97 -14.20
C LEU A 70 -0.54 -7.48 -15.34
N LEU A 71 -0.49 -6.78 -16.49
CA LEU A 71 0.39 -7.11 -17.61
C LEU A 71 1.89 -7.01 -17.26
N HIS A 72 2.23 -6.28 -16.19
CA HIS A 72 3.60 -6.13 -15.69
C HIS A 72 3.89 -6.97 -14.42
N GLY A 73 3.04 -7.96 -14.15
CA GLY A 73 3.26 -8.96 -13.09
C GLY A 73 2.69 -8.60 -11.72
N THR A 74 1.99 -7.47 -11.57
CA THR A 74 1.26 -7.14 -10.33
C THR A 74 -0.10 -7.82 -10.34
N THR A 75 -0.19 -8.96 -9.68
CA THR A 75 -1.40 -9.80 -9.66
C THR A 75 -2.39 -9.41 -8.57
N SER A 76 -1.98 -8.54 -7.66
CA SER A 76 -2.85 -7.99 -6.61
C SER A 76 -2.52 -6.51 -6.41
N ILE A 77 -3.52 -5.64 -6.51
CA ILE A 77 -3.33 -4.19 -6.41
C ILE A 77 -4.38 -3.57 -5.51
N ALA A 78 -3.97 -2.60 -4.68
CA ALA A 78 -4.85 -1.70 -3.95
C ALA A 78 -4.76 -0.29 -4.56
N PRO A 79 -5.63 0.07 -5.51
CA PRO A 79 -5.68 1.43 -6.03
C PRO A 79 -5.83 2.43 -4.89
N THR A 80 -5.03 3.51 -4.92
CA THR A 80 -4.87 4.43 -3.80
C THR A 80 -5.39 5.81 -4.17
N THR A 81 -6.30 6.35 -3.35
CA THR A 81 -6.83 7.70 -3.54
C THR A 81 -5.82 8.76 -3.13
N TRP A 82 -5.87 9.92 -3.77
CA TRP A 82 -5.25 11.14 -3.23
C TRP A 82 -6.13 11.76 -2.14
N THR A 83 -5.52 12.54 -1.24
CA THR A 83 -6.24 13.40 -0.30
C THR A 83 -7.05 14.44 -1.07
N GLU A 84 -8.37 14.33 -1.03
CA GLU A 84 -9.31 15.21 -1.74
C GLU A 84 -10.61 15.41 -0.96
N THR A 85 -11.50 16.24 -1.50
CA THR A 85 -12.83 16.43 -0.92
C THR A 85 -13.65 15.15 -0.96
N SER A 86 -14.58 15.00 -0.03
CA SER A 86 -15.46 13.83 0.03
C SER A 86 -16.14 13.56 -1.31
N ASP A 87 -16.72 14.59 -1.95
CA ASP A 87 -17.42 14.46 -3.23
C ASP A 87 -16.53 13.88 -4.34
N LYS A 88 -15.27 14.32 -4.41
CA LYS A 88 -14.33 13.79 -5.41
C LYS A 88 -13.93 12.36 -5.09
N THR A 89 -13.71 12.03 -3.81
CA THR A 89 -13.40 10.67 -3.38
C THR A 89 -14.56 9.71 -3.69
N PHE A 90 -15.79 10.11 -3.40
CA PHE A 90 -16.99 9.34 -3.77
C PHE A 90 -17.11 9.18 -5.28
N SER A 91 -16.89 10.25 -6.05
CA SER A 91 -16.94 10.20 -7.52
C SER A 91 -15.90 9.25 -8.10
N ALA A 92 -14.67 9.25 -7.57
CA ALA A 92 -13.59 8.38 -8.02
C ALA A 92 -13.91 6.88 -7.83
N LEU A 93 -14.58 6.53 -6.74
CA LEU A 93 -14.88 5.15 -6.38
C LEU A 93 -16.27 4.67 -6.83
N LYS A 94 -17.07 5.57 -7.43
CA LYS A 94 -18.38 5.19 -7.97
C LYS A 94 -18.23 4.13 -9.07
N GLY A 95 -18.99 3.05 -8.95
CA GLY A 95 -18.92 1.90 -9.87
C GLY A 95 -18.12 0.72 -9.33
N TYR A 96 -17.39 0.89 -8.21
CA TYR A 96 -16.60 -0.19 -7.62
C TYR A 96 -17.45 -1.45 -7.34
N ASN A 97 -18.54 -1.33 -6.59
CA ASN A 97 -19.34 -2.49 -6.18
C ASN A 97 -20.06 -3.17 -7.36
N GLU A 98 -20.40 -2.42 -8.41
CA GLU A 98 -21.08 -2.95 -9.58
C GLU A 98 -20.18 -3.81 -10.48
N GLU A 99 -18.87 -3.50 -10.49
CA GLU A 99 -17.96 -4.09 -11.47
C GLU A 99 -16.80 -4.89 -10.86
N ILE A 100 -16.57 -4.83 -9.54
CA ILE A 100 -15.37 -5.40 -8.89
C ILE A 100 -15.20 -6.89 -9.17
N GLU A 101 -16.25 -7.65 -9.34
CA GLU A 101 -16.19 -9.08 -9.63
C GLU A 101 -15.46 -9.40 -10.96
N ASN A 102 -15.39 -8.43 -11.87
CA ASN A 102 -14.66 -8.55 -13.13
C ASN A 102 -13.15 -8.25 -12.98
N TYR A 103 -12.71 -7.71 -11.83
CA TYR A 103 -11.35 -7.21 -11.57
C TYR A 103 -10.75 -7.83 -10.32
N LYS A 104 -10.65 -9.16 -10.30
CA LYS A 104 -10.19 -9.94 -9.13
C LYS A 104 -8.78 -9.64 -8.66
N ASN A 105 -7.98 -8.95 -9.46
CA ASN A 105 -6.67 -8.44 -9.06
C ASN A 105 -6.75 -7.17 -8.21
N ILE A 106 -7.89 -6.47 -8.16
CA ILE A 106 -8.12 -5.35 -7.24
C ILE A 106 -8.58 -5.93 -5.91
N ILE A 107 -7.70 -5.86 -4.90
CA ILE A 107 -7.95 -6.47 -3.56
C ILE A 107 -8.73 -5.57 -2.61
N GLY A 108 -9.03 -4.35 -3.02
CA GLY A 108 -9.72 -3.30 -2.28
C GLY A 108 -9.05 -1.96 -2.53
N ILE A 109 -9.49 -0.93 -1.84
CA ILE A 109 -9.01 0.45 -1.97
C ILE A 109 -8.10 0.80 -0.78
N HIS A 110 -7.02 1.51 -1.07
CA HIS A 110 -6.21 2.20 -0.09
C HIS A 110 -6.63 3.68 -0.05
N LEU A 111 -7.19 4.13 1.04
CA LEU A 111 -7.55 5.52 1.28
C LEU A 111 -6.34 6.25 1.90
N GLU A 112 -5.60 7.03 1.12
CA GLU A 112 -4.50 7.85 1.63
C GLU A 112 -4.98 9.25 2.00
N GLY A 113 -5.07 9.51 3.29
CA GLY A 113 -5.78 10.67 3.83
C GLY A 113 -7.32 10.47 3.81
N PRO A 114 -8.11 11.52 3.97
CA PRO A 114 -7.75 12.93 4.12
C PRO A 114 -7.33 13.35 5.54
N PHE A 115 -7.26 12.44 6.50
CA PHE A 115 -6.94 12.68 7.91
C PHE A 115 -5.42 12.72 8.13
N ILE A 116 -4.72 13.59 7.43
CA ILE A 116 -3.27 13.74 7.42
C ILE A 116 -2.86 15.15 7.84
N ASN A 117 -1.58 15.33 8.21
CA ASN A 117 -1.08 16.62 8.64
C ASN A 117 -0.89 17.58 7.45
N PRO A 118 -1.52 18.79 7.46
CA PRO A 118 -1.42 19.77 6.37
C PRO A 118 0.00 20.32 6.16
N ASN A 119 0.89 20.15 7.13
CA ASN A 119 2.29 20.58 7.04
C ASN A 119 3.21 19.43 6.56
N LYS A 120 2.65 18.25 6.22
CA LYS A 120 3.42 17.07 5.76
C LYS A 120 2.81 16.43 4.52
N LEU A 121 2.26 17.24 3.65
CA LEU A 121 1.52 16.78 2.46
C LEU A 121 2.38 15.98 1.47
N GLY A 122 3.70 16.25 1.36
CA GLY A 122 4.46 15.65 0.28
C GLY A 122 3.86 16.00 -1.09
N ALA A 123 3.44 15.00 -1.86
CA ALA A 123 2.76 15.19 -3.14
C ALA A 123 1.23 15.32 -3.01
N GLN A 124 0.65 15.15 -1.82
CA GLN A 124 -0.79 15.20 -1.60
C GLN A 124 -1.35 16.61 -1.82
N PRO A 125 -2.52 16.76 -2.44
CA PRO A 125 -3.24 18.04 -2.49
C PRO A 125 -3.57 18.58 -1.09
N PRO A 126 -3.63 19.89 -0.91
CA PRO A 126 -3.94 20.51 0.39
C PRO A 126 -5.45 20.46 0.71
N LYS A 127 -6.01 19.26 0.73
CA LYS A 127 -7.44 18.97 0.93
C LYS A 127 -7.67 18.09 2.16
N THR A 128 -6.82 18.28 3.18
CA THR A 128 -6.96 17.57 4.46
C THR A 128 -8.28 17.94 5.13
N SER A 129 -8.84 16.99 5.86
CA SER A 129 -10.06 17.20 6.64
C SER A 129 -9.89 16.73 8.09
N LYS A 130 -10.81 17.18 8.94
CA LYS A 130 -10.94 16.62 10.29
C LYS A 130 -11.42 15.16 10.21
N PRO A 131 -11.07 14.33 11.20
CA PRO A 131 -11.59 12.99 11.35
C PRO A 131 -13.11 12.93 11.28
N ASP A 132 -13.65 12.05 10.42
CA ASP A 132 -15.10 11.92 10.19
C ASP A 132 -15.45 10.44 9.96
N ILE A 133 -16.08 9.82 10.96
CA ILE A 133 -16.53 8.42 10.89
C ILE A 133 -17.64 8.27 9.84
N LYS A 134 -18.54 9.24 9.75
CA LYS A 134 -19.65 9.18 8.80
C LYS A 134 -19.16 9.15 7.35
N PHE A 135 -18.13 9.93 7.03
CA PHE A 135 -17.47 9.87 5.71
C PHE A 135 -16.95 8.45 5.41
N LEU A 136 -16.29 7.80 6.38
CA LEU A 136 -15.77 6.44 6.20
C LEU A 136 -16.90 5.42 6.04
N GLU A 137 -17.94 5.51 6.87
CA GLU A 137 -19.11 4.63 6.77
C GLU A 137 -19.76 4.74 5.39
N ASP A 138 -20.02 5.94 4.93
CA ASP A 138 -20.63 6.18 3.63
C ASP A 138 -19.73 5.66 2.49
N LEU A 139 -18.42 5.89 2.57
CA LEU A 139 -17.48 5.41 1.57
C LEU A 139 -17.44 3.87 1.51
N MET A 140 -17.52 3.20 2.66
CA MET A 140 -17.56 1.74 2.74
C MET A 140 -18.86 1.14 2.17
N THR A 141 -19.91 1.92 1.97
CA THR A 141 -21.12 1.43 1.28
C THR A 141 -20.90 1.26 -0.23
N ILE A 142 -19.95 2.00 -0.81
CA ILE A 142 -19.70 2.00 -2.26
C ILE A 142 -18.40 1.31 -2.66
N ALA A 143 -17.45 1.12 -1.75
CA ALA A 143 -16.17 0.48 -2.05
C ALA A 143 -15.60 -0.27 -0.84
N ASN A 144 -14.85 -1.35 -1.10
CA ASN A 144 -14.15 -2.11 -0.07
C ASN A 144 -12.84 -1.43 0.32
N ILE A 145 -12.87 -0.62 1.37
CA ILE A 145 -11.67 0.03 1.93
C ILE A 145 -10.87 -1.01 2.73
N ARG A 146 -9.62 -1.23 2.36
CA ARG A 146 -8.74 -2.23 2.99
C ARG A 146 -7.60 -1.63 3.78
N ILE A 147 -7.15 -0.44 3.39
CA ILE A 147 -6.03 0.27 4.03
C ILE A 147 -6.43 1.73 4.17
N VAL A 148 -6.09 2.34 5.29
CA VAL A 148 -6.22 3.79 5.50
C VAL A 148 -4.91 4.34 6.01
N THR A 149 -4.36 5.33 5.30
CA THR A 149 -3.22 6.13 5.76
C THR A 149 -3.71 7.39 6.44
N LEU A 150 -3.23 7.62 7.64
CA LEU A 150 -3.59 8.77 8.48
C LEU A 150 -2.42 9.24 9.35
N ALA A 151 -2.54 10.44 9.94
CA ALA A 151 -1.55 11.00 10.85
C ALA A 151 -2.05 10.91 12.30
N PRO A 152 -1.28 10.26 13.21
CA PRO A 152 -1.75 9.97 14.56
C PRO A 152 -1.91 11.22 15.45
N GLU A 153 -1.30 12.36 15.10
CA GLU A 153 -1.38 13.62 15.83
C GLU A 153 -2.61 14.46 15.46
N VAL A 154 -3.41 14.03 14.48
CA VAL A 154 -4.61 14.80 14.08
C VAL A 154 -5.66 14.70 15.18
N GLU A 155 -6.17 15.87 15.61
CA GLU A 155 -7.18 15.96 16.67
C GLU A 155 -8.42 15.11 16.35
N GLY A 156 -8.81 14.21 17.24
CA GLY A 156 -9.95 13.30 17.09
C GLY A 156 -9.65 12.00 16.31
N ILE A 157 -8.39 11.74 15.95
CA ILE A 157 -8.00 10.58 15.16
C ILE A 157 -8.22 9.24 15.92
N GLU A 158 -8.20 9.27 17.25
CA GLU A 158 -8.36 8.08 18.07
C GLU A 158 -9.66 7.33 17.77
N GLU A 159 -10.76 8.05 17.59
CA GLU A 159 -12.05 7.43 17.26
C GLU A 159 -12.05 6.80 15.86
N ILE A 160 -11.32 7.38 14.90
CA ILE A 160 -11.12 6.79 13.58
C ILE A 160 -10.31 5.50 13.69
N ILE A 161 -9.21 5.50 14.47
CA ILE A 161 -8.36 4.32 14.66
C ILE A 161 -9.17 3.18 15.29
N LYS A 162 -9.95 3.45 16.34
CA LYS A 162 -10.86 2.48 16.97
C LYS A 162 -11.87 1.92 15.96
N PHE A 163 -12.51 2.79 15.20
CA PHE A 163 -13.48 2.40 14.17
C PHE A 163 -12.85 1.50 13.10
N LEU A 164 -11.72 1.89 12.53
CA LEU A 164 -11.01 1.11 11.51
C LEU A 164 -10.57 -0.26 12.05
N HIS A 165 -10.07 -0.30 13.29
CA HIS A 165 -9.69 -1.55 13.95
C HIS A 165 -10.89 -2.50 14.10
N GLN A 166 -12.04 -2.00 14.54
CA GLN A 166 -13.28 -2.79 14.65
C GLN A 166 -13.75 -3.33 13.30
N LYS A 167 -13.55 -2.57 12.23
CA LYS A 167 -13.84 -2.97 10.83
C LYS A 167 -12.77 -3.88 10.23
N LYS A 168 -11.67 -4.17 10.95
CA LYS A 168 -10.52 -4.97 10.47
C LYS A 168 -9.85 -4.37 9.23
N ILE A 169 -9.79 -3.05 9.16
CA ILE A 169 -9.11 -2.30 8.12
C ILE A 169 -7.67 -2.05 8.57
N ASN A 170 -6.71 -2.22 7.68
CA ASN A 170 -5.31 -1.95 7.98
C ASN A 170 -5.08 -0.45 8.13
N ILE A 171 -4.43 -0.06 9.22
CA ILE A 171 -4.11 1.33 9.54
C ILE A 171 -2.63 1.53 9.30
N GLN A 172 -2.28 2.60 8.60
CA GLN A 172 -0.90 3.00 8.38
C GLN A 172 -0.69 4.46 8.78
N PHE A 173 0.43 4.74 9.44
CA PHE A 173 0.87 6.10 9.71
C PHE A 173 1.68 6.64 8.53
N GLY A 174 1.31 7.81 8.07
CA GLY A 174 1.96 8.54 6.99
C GLY A 174 1.51 9.99 6.96
N HIS A 175 2.23 10.84 6.23
CA HIS A 175 1.93 12.28 6.13
C HIS A 175 1.77 12.95 7.49
N SER A 176 2.75 12.72 8.38
CA SER A 176 2.63 12.98 9.82
C SER A 176 3.87 13.69 10.37
N LEU A 177 3.64 14.59 11.30
CA LEU A 177 4.65 15.24 12.14
C LEU A 177 4.61 14.72 13.58
N ALA A 178 3.91 13.63 13.85
CA ALA A 178 3.80 13.05 15.18
C ALA A 178 5.15 12.83 15.85
N GLU A 179 5.18 12.98 17.16
CA GLU A 179 6.27 12.55 18.01
C GLU A 179 6.24 11.02 18.22
N TYR A 180 7.38 10.49 18.63
CA TYR A 180 7.54 9.06 18.89
C TYR A 180 6.46 8.50 19.84
N ASN A 181 6.22 9.18 20.96
CA ASN A 181 5.26 8.72 21.96
C ASN A 181 3.82 8.73 21.47
N GLU A 182 3.43 9.66 20.62
CA GLU A 182 2.10 9.68 19.99
C GLU A 182 1.91 8.43 19.14
N CYS A 183 2.93 8.03 18.37
CA CYS A 183 2.86 6.79 17.58
C CYS A 183 2.80 5.54 18.47
N ILE A 184 3.65 5.46 19.51
CA ILE A 184 3.74 4.27 20.37
C ILE A 184 2.46 4.02 21.12
N ASN A 185 1.76 5.04 21.60
CA ASN A 185 0.50 4.92 22.29
C ASN A 185 -0.53 4.11 21.47
N PHE A 186 -0.58 4.35 20.16
CA PHE A 186 -1.44 3.56 19.27
C PHE A 186 -0.85 2.20 18.91
N MET A 187 0.47 2.10 18.71
CA MET A 187 1.13 0.85 18.32
C MET A 187 1.12 -0.22 19.41
N ASP A 188 1.03 0.18 20.66
CA ASP A 188 0.94 -0.76 21.79
C ASP A 188 -0.46 -1.41 21.89
N GLU A 189 -1.49 -0.78 21.31
CA GLU A 189 -2.87 -1.25 21.33
C GLU A 189 -3.32 -1.81 19.97
N TYR A 190 -2.87 -1.21 18.86
CA TYR A 190 -3.31 -1.52 17.51
C TYR A 190 -2.17 -2.01 16.62
N HIS A 191 -2.53 -2.79 15.60
CA HIS A 191 -1.58 -3.24 14.59
C HIS A 191 -1.41 -2.16 13.52
N ILE A 192 -0.38 -1.33 13.67
CA ILE A 192 -0.10 -0.17 12.82
C ILE A 192 1.05 -0.45 11.86
N GLY A 193 0.87 -0.08 10.59
CA GLY A 193 1.91 -0.03 9.58
C GLY A 193 2.40 1.39 9.29
N PHE A 194 3.27 1.51 8.30
CA PHE A 194 3.84 2.81 7.91
C PHE A 194 3.83 2.94 6.39
N THR A 195 3.23 4.01 5.92
CA THR A 195 3.13 4.34 4.50
C THR A 195 4.44 4.94 4.03
N HIS A 196 4.97 4.49 2.88
CA HIS A 196 6.19 4.98 2.22
C HIS A 196 7.28 5.48 3.19
N LEU A 197 7.74 4.57 4.05
CA LEU A 197 8.74 4.81 5.11
C LEU A 197 9.84 5.79 4.67
N TYR A 198 10.21 6.73 5.52
CA TYR A 198 11.09 7.90 5.32
C TYR A 198 10.41 9.10 4.66
N ASN A 199 9.41 8.90 3.82
CA ASN A 199 8.80 9.99 3.05
C ASN A 199 7.62 10.59 3.79
N ALA A 200 7.49 11.92 3.74
CA ALA A 200 6.39 12.68 4.32
C ALA A 200 6.10 12.31 5.80
N MET A 201 7.12 12.12 6.63
CA MET A 201 6.99 11.84 8.06
C MET A 201 8.06 12.55 8.90
N SER A 202 7.84 12.71 10.20
CA SER A 202 8.83 13.17 11.15
C SER A 202 9.99 12.20 11.27
N GLY A 203 11.20 12.71 11.48
CA GLY A 203 12.45 11.97 11.37
C GLY A 203 12.82 11.13 12.60
N ASN A 204 14.06 10.63 12.57
CA ASN A 204 14.68 9.96 13.69
C ASN A 204 15.77 10.88 14.28
N ASP A 205 15.35 12.01 14.87
CA ASP A 205 16.25 12.88 15.61
C ASP A 205 16.55 12.28 16.98
N HIS A 206 17.81 12.46 17.46
CA HIS A 206 18.26 11.85 18.71
C HIS A 206 17.64 12.47 19.97
N ARG A 207 17.06 13.66 19.89
CA ARG A 207 16.39 14.36 21.00
C ARG A 207 14.87 14.42 20.81
N ASN A 208 14.43 14.55 19.56
CA ASN A 208 13.03 14.69 19.17
C ASN A 208 12.66 13.60 18.16
N PRO A 209 12.63 12.32 18.55
CA PRO A 209 12.28 11.23 17.64
C PRO A 209 10.83 11.32 17.23
N GLY A 210 10.55 11.01 15.98
CA GLY A 210 9.20 11.06 15.40
C GLY A 210 8.72 9.72 14.87
N VAL A 211 7.84 9.78 13.86
CA VAL A 211 7.22 8.61 13.21
C VAL A 211 8.27 7.63 12.70
N LEU A 212 9.32 8.12 12.04
CA LEU A 212 10.39 7.25 11.54
C LEU A 212 11.09 6.48 12.68
N ALA A 213 11.33 7.13 13.81
CA ALA A 213 11.91 6.47 14.98
C ALA A 213 10.98 5.37 15.53
N ALA A 214 9.68 5.64 15.61
CA ALA A 214 8.68 4.65 16.02
C ALA A 214 8.63 3.46 15.07
N ALA A 215 8.64 3.71 13.77
CA ALA A 215 8.67 2.67 12.75
C ALA A 215 9.92 1.78 12.86
N LEU A 216 11.11 2.38 12.94
CA LEU A 216 12.36 1.62 12.99
C LEU A 216 12.56 0.87 14.32
N ASN A 217 11.96 1.34 15.41
CA ASN A 217 12.08 0.71 16.73
C ASN A 217 11.06 -0.41 16.96
N LYS A 218 9.77 -0.16 16.68
CA LYS A 218 8.68 -1.08 17.01
C LYS A 218 7.83 -1.51 15.82
N GLY A 219 8.04 -0.94 14.62
CA GLY A 219 7.26 -1.25 13.43
C GLY A 219 7.31 -2.72 13.06
N LYS A 220 6.14 -3.32 12.77
CA LYS A 220 6.03 -4.70 12.31
C LYS A 220 6.09 -4.78 10.79
N TYR A 221 5.49 -3.82 10.10
CA TYR A 221 5.51 -3.71 8.66
C TYR A 221 5.52 -2.25 8.19
N ALA A 222 6.10 -2.00 7.04
CA ALA A 222 6.11 -0.70 6.39
C ALA A 222 6.22 -0.85 4.87
N GLU A 223 5.62 0.07 4.14
CA GLU A 223 5.87 0.26 2.72
C GLU A 223 7.17 1.04 2.50
N ILE A 224 7.91 0.73 1.44
CA ILE A 224 9.14 1.44 1.11
C ILE A 224 9.27 1.63 -0.40
N ILE A 225 9.60 2.85 -0.84
CA ILE A 225 9.89 3.17 -2.23
C ILE A 225 11.39 3.09 -2.45
N TYR A 226 11.87 1.91 -2.87
CA TYR A 226 13.30 1.68 -3.07
C TYR A 226 13.70 1.82 -4.54
N ASP A 227 13.54 3.02 -5.07
CA ASP A 227 13.94 3.41 -6.43
C ASP A 227 15.30 4.14 -6.47
N LYS A 228 15.99 4.22 -5.35
CA LYS A 228 17.26 4.95 -5.12
C LYS A 228 17.14 6.48 -5.20
N HIS A 229 15.95 7.02 -5.42
CA HIS A 229 15.65 8.45 -5.38
C HIS A 229 14.91 8.81 -4.09
N HIS A 230 13.84 8.07 -3.74
CA HIS A 230 13.08 8.30 -2.52
C HIS A 230 13.81 7.78 -1.28
N VAL A 231 14.43 6.61 -1.38
CA VAL A 231 15.17 6.00 -0.27
C VAL A 231 16.55 5.55 -0.73
N SER A 232 17.58 6.08 -0.07
CA SER A 232 18.97 5.69 -0.32
C SER A 232 19.26 4.25 0.12
N THR A 233 20.28 3.63 -0.47
CA THR A 233 20.68 2.27 -0.08
C THR A 233 21.03 2.14 1.41
N PRO A 234 21.79 3.05 2.06
CA PRO A 234 22.02 2.98 3.50
C PRO A 234 20.74 3.01 4.34
N SER A 235 19.81 3.90 4.03
CA SER A 235 18.52 3.99 4.72
C SER A 235 17.69 2.71 4.56
N PHE A 236 17.63 2.17 3.34
CA PHE A 236 17.00 0.88 3.07
C PHE A 236 17.63 -0.24 3.91
N GLN A 237 18.95 -0.31 4.02
CA GLN A 237 19.63 -1.35 4.81
C GLN A 237 19.30 -1.26 6.31
N ILE A 238 19.08 -0.05 6.84
CA ILE A 238 18.61 0.14 8.21
C ILE A 238 17.19 -0.42 8.36
N ALA A 239 16.28 0.03 7.51
CA ALA A 239 14.88 -0.45 7.54
C ALA A 239 14.78 -1.98 7.43
N LYS A 240 15.56 -2.58 6.51
CA LYS A 240 15.60 -4.05 6.32
C LYS A 240 16.06 -4.81 7.56
N LYS A 241 16.91 -4.21 8.41
CA LYS A 241 17.40 -4.84 9.64
C LYS A 241 16.42 -4.70 10.80
N THR A 242 15.58 -3.70 10.78
CA THR A 242 14.74 -3.31 11.93
C THR A 242 13.28 -3.70 11.74
N ILE A 243 12.76 -3.63 10.51
CA ILE A 243 11.35 -3.90 10.22
C ILE A 243 11.21 -5.31 9.62
N PRO A 244 10.46 -6.23 10.27
CA PRO A 244 10.34 -7.61 9.82
C PRO A 244 9.71 -7.76 8.44
N PHE A 245 8.71 -6.94 8.10
CA PHE A 245 8.00 -7.01 6.84
C PHE A 245 8.08 -5.67 6.11
N LEU A 246 9.05 -5.54 5.19
CA LEU A 246 9.12 -4.42 4.25
C LEU A 246 8.37 -4.78 2.98
N ILE A 247 7.41 -3.93 2.63
CA ILE A 247 6.60 -4.02 1.41
C ILE A 247 7.21 -3.06 0.40
N PHE A 248 7.72 -3.59 -0.69
CA PHE A 248 8.28 -2.78 -1.77
C PHE A 248 7.14 -2.16 -2.56
N ARG A 249 7.16 -0.85 -2.64
CA ARG A 249 6.24 -0.06 -3.44
C ARG A 249 6.97 0.45 -4.69
N PRO A 250 6.47 0.21 -5.88
CA PRO A 250 6.98 0.90 -7.07
C PRO A 250 6.65 2.39 -7.00
N THR A 251 7.46 3.21 -7.64
CA THR A 251 7.12 4.62 -7.83
C THR A 251 6.08 4.71 -8.93
N THR A 252 4.82 4.76 -8.60
CA THR A 252 3.75 4.94 -9.58
C THR A 252 3.34 6.40 -9.61
N SER A 253 3.93 7.12 -10.57
CA SER A 253 3.45 8.41 -11.02
C SER A 253 2.68 8.21 -12.33
N PRO A 254 1.64 8.97 -12.66
CA PRO A 254 1.03 8.97 -13.99
C PRO A 254 2.03 9.39 -15.08
N PHE A 255 3.14 10.00 -14.71
CA PHE A 255 4.24 10.30 -15.64
C PHE A 255 5.09 9.04 -15.87
N LYS A 256 5.32 8.72 -17.16
CA LYS A 256 6.20 7.64 -17.60
C LYS A 256 7.51 7.65 -16.81
N ILE A 257 7.65 6.76 -15.84
CA ILE A 257 8.96 6.37 -15.36
C ILE A 257 9.34 5.15 -16.19
N LEU A 258 10.28 5.34 -17.09
CA LEU A 258 10.95 4.26 -17.78
C LEU A 258 11.61 3.38 -16.71
N MET A 259 11.06 2.19 -16.47
CA MET A 259 11.80 1.15 -15.78
C MET A 259 12.92 0.66 -16.70
N PHE A 260 14.15 0.86 -16.28
CA PHE A 260 15.33 0.19 -16.81
C PHE A 260 15.66 -1.00 -15.93
#